data_2532814a3f188018824601609556db89
#
_entry.id   2532814a3f188018824601609556db89
#
_cell.length_a   1.000
_cell.length_b   1.000
_cell.length_c   1.000
_cell.angle_alpha   90.00
_cell.angle_beta   90.00
_cell.angle_gamma   90.00
#
_symmetry.space_group_name_H-M   'P 1'
#
loop_
_entity.id
_entity.type
_entity.pdbx_description
1 polymer ?
#
loop_
_entity_poly.entity_id
_entity_poly.type
_entity_poly.pdbx_seq_one_letter_code
_entity_poly.pdbx_strand_id
1 'polypeptide(L)'
;MRKVAVVDDNADNRLIIRTILEDQYEVMEFSNGIEAIDGFRKDRPHIVILDISLPEMDGTEILRRIRDDSELHDLPVVALTAHAMVGDREKYLAAGFNDYIAKPILDMNILFSAIQRWAPGT
;
A
#
# COMPACT_ATOMS: atom_id res chain seq x y z
N MET A 1 -5.32 14.12 -10.20
CA MET A 1 -4.45 13.68 -9.10
C MET A 1 -4.26 12.17 -9.17
N ARG A 2 -3.09 11.70 -8.80
CA ARG A 2 -2.85 10.26 -8.67
C ARG A 2 -3.67 9.71 -7.51
N LYS A 3 -4.15 8.48 -7.67
CA LYS A 3 -4.94 7.78 -6.66
C LYS A 3 -4.03 6.85 -5.85
N VAL A 4 -4.06 7.02 -4.54
CA VAL A 4 -3.29 6.19 -3.61
C VAL A 4 -4.28 5.40 -2.76
N ALA A 5 -4.21 4.08 -2.82
CA ALA A 5 -5.03 3.23 -1.96
C ALA A 5 -4.27 2.91 -0.70
N VAL A 6 -4.94 3.00 0.44
CA VAL A 6 -4.39 2.66 1.75
C VAL A 6 -5.23 1.53 2.33
N VAL A 7 -4.60 0.39 2.57
CA VAL A 7 -5.26 -0.80 3.12
C VAL A 7 -4.68 -1.07 4.51
N ASP A 8 -5.47 -0.81 5.54
CA ASP A 8 -5.07 -0.96 6.94
C ASP A 8 -6.35 -1.11 7.77
N ASP A 9 -6.40 -2.08 8.67
CA ASP A 9 -7.56 -2.30 9.52
C ASP A 9 -7.72 -1.23 10.61
N ASN A 10 -6.68 -0.48 10.90
CA ASN A 10 -6.69 0.56 11.92
C ASN A 10 -7.07 1.91 11.30
N ALA A 11 -8.23 2.45 11.70
CA ALA A 11 -8.74 3.71 11.16
C ALA A 11 -7.81 4.89 11.47
N ASP A 12 -7.12 4.87 12.60
CA ASP A 12 -6.20 5.94 12.98
C ASP A 12 -4.97 5.97 12.07
N ASN A 13 -4.46 4.80 11.70
CA ASN A 13 -3.35 4.70 10.75
C ASN A 13 -3.77 5.22 9.37
N ARG A 14 -4.96 4.85 8.92
CA ARG A 14 -5.48 5.36 7.64
C ARG A 14 -5.63 6.88 7.67
N LEU A 15 -6.12 7.42 8.78
CA LEU A 15 -6.29 8.87 8.94
C LEU A 15 -4.96 9.60 8.89
N ILE A 16 -3.92 9.06 9.53
CA ILE A 16 -2.59 9.67 9.49
C ILE A 16 -2.07 9.74 8.06
N ILE A 17 -2.13 8.64 7.34
CA ILE A 17 -1.65 8.58 5.95
C ILE A 17 -2.47 9.50 5.05
N ARG A 18 -3.79 9.47 5.20
CA ARG A 18 -4.68 10.35 4.44
C ARG A 18 -4.36 11.82 4.69
N THR A 19 -4.17 12.21 5.94
CA THR A 19 -3.85 13.59 6.30
C THR A 19 -2.56 14.05 5.66
N ILE A 20 -1.57 13.16 5.58
CA ILE A 20 -0.29 13.45 4.92
C ILE A 20 -0.47 13.66 3.42
N LEU A 21 -1.32 12.85 2.78
CA LEU A 21 -1.37 12.75 1.32
C LEU A 21 -2.47 13.56 0.64
N GLU A 22 -3.55 13.88 1.34
CA GLU A 22 -4.79 14.36 0.70
C GLU A 22 -4.67 15.68 -0.07
N ASP A 23 -3.67 16.50 0.24
CA ASP A 23 -3.44 17.76 -0.49
C ASP A 23 -2.84 17.53 -1.89
N GLN A 24 -2.20 16.37 -2.11
CA GLN A 24 -1.48 16.08 -3.34
C GLN A 24 -1.99 14.85 -4.08
N TYR A 25 -2.74 13.99 -3.40
CA TYR A 25 -3.23 12.73 -3.96
C TYR A 25 -4.69 12.49 -3.57
N GLU A 26 -5.39 11.74 -4.41
CA GLU A 26 -6.70 11.22 -4.05
C GLU A 26 -6.50 9.94 -3.27
N VAL A 27 -6.96 9.90 -2.02
CA VAL A 27 -6.73 8.77 -1.12
C VAL A 27 -7.98 7.89 -1.05
N MET A 28 -7.79 6.61 -1.33
CA MET A 28 -8.83 5.57 -1.22
C MET A 28 -8.50 4.72 0.00
N GLU A 29 -9.47 4.50 0.89
CA GLU A 29 -9.24 3.77 2.14
C GLU A 29 -10.01 2.45 2.15
N PHE A 30 -9.34 1.39 2.59
CA PHE A 30 -9.93 0.07 2.76
C PHE A 30 -9.48 -0.52 4.09
N SER A 31 -10.40 -1.21 4.77
CA SER A 31 -10.12 -1.80 6.08
C SER A 31 -9.71 -3.27 6.01
N ASN A 32 -9.88 -3.91 4.85
CA ASN A 32 -9.49 -5.31 4.68
C ASN A 32 -9.18 -5.61 3.21
N GLY A 33 -8.58 -6.79 2.99
CA GLY A 33 -8.08 -7.17 1.67
C GLY A 33 -9.17 -7.45 0.65
N ILE A 34 -10.29 -8.04 1.07
CA ILE A 34 -11.38 -8.39 0.16
C ILE A 34 -12.02 -7.12 -0.40
N GLU A 35 -12.35 -6.17 0.48
CA GLU A 35 -12.89 -4.88 0.05
C GLU A 35 -11.91 -4.12 -0.84
N ALA A 36 -10.61 -4.20 -0.52
CA ALA A 36 -9.58 -3.54 -1.30
C ALA A 36 -9.52 -4.08 -2.72
N ILE A 37 -9.46 -5.39 -2.89
CA ILE A 37 -9.35 -6.01 -4.21
C ILE A 37 -10.60 -5.70 -5.05
N ASP A 38 -11.79 -5.80 -4.46
CA ASP A 38 -13.02 -5.44 -5.14
C ASP A 38 -13.04 -3.97 -5.55
N GLY A 39 -12.57 -3.10 -4.67
CA GLY A 39 -12.47 -1.66 -4.95
C GLY A 39 -11.49 -1.35 -6.06
N PHE A 40 -10.36 -2.05 -6.11
CA PHE A 40 -9.35 -1.85 -7.14
C PHE A 40 -9.87 -2.23 -8.53
N ARG A 41 -10.72 -3.24 -8.62
CA ARG A 41 -11.33 -3.63 -9.89
C ARG A 41 -12.33 -2.60 -10.40
N LYS A 42 -13.02 -1.93 -9.48
CA LYS A 42 -14.01 -0.90 -9.83
C LYS A 42 -13.36 0.43 -10.16
N ASP A 43 -12.32 0.79 -9.42
CA ASP A 43 -11.60 2.06 -9.56
C ASP A 43 -10.13 1.80 -9.23
N ARG A 44 -9.34 1.56 -10.26
CA ARG A 44 -7.95 1.17 -10.09
C ARG A 44 -7.10 2.31 -9.55
N PRO A 45 -6.42 2.13 -8.40
CA PRO A 45 -5.47 3.12 -7.92
C PRO A 45 -4.19 3.10 -8.76
N HIS A 46 -3.35 4.11 -8.58
CA HIS A 46 -2.04 4.16 -9.22
C HIS A 46 -0.98 3.45 -8.38
N ILE A 47 -1.19 3.37 -7.07
CA ILE A 47 -0.30 2.71 -6.12
C ILE A 47 -1.10 2.29 -4.89
N VAL A 48 -0.65 1.22 -4.23
CA VAL A 48 -1.27 0.69 -3.00
C VAL A 48 -0.26 0.74 -1.87
N ILE A 49 -0.67 1.30 -0.73
CA ILE A 49 0.07 1.21 0.53
C ILE A 49 -0.67 0.15 1.35
N LEU A 50 -0.03 -0.98 1.59
CA LEU A 50 -0.68 -2.17 2.14
C LEU A 50 -0.05 -2.59 3.46
N ASP A 51 -0.84 -2.55 4.54
CA ASP A 51 -0.42 -3.11 5.83
C ASP A 51 -0.33 -4.63 5.70
N ILE A 52 0.81 -5.20 6.11
CA ILE A 52 1.02 -6.65 6.02
C ILE A 52 0.32 -7.40 7.14
N SER A 53 0.04 -6.76 8.25
CA SER A 53 -0.49 -7.42 9.46
C SER A 53 -2.00 -7.34 9.58
N LEU A 54 -2.72 -7.59 8.48
CA LEU A 54 -4.18 -7.58 8.50
C LEU A 54 -4.73 -8.87 9.14
N PRO A 55 -5.84 -8.78 9.92
CA PRO A 55 -6.30 -9.93 10.72
C PRO A 55 -6.87 -11.10 9.93
N GLU A 56 -7.62 -10.86 8.86
CA GLU A 56 -8.30 -11.94 8.12
C GLU A 56 -7.50 -12.47 6.94
N MET A 57 -6.75 -11.59 6.31
CA MET A 57 -5.94 -11.92 5.15
C MET A 57 -4.70 -11.06 5.20
N ASP A 58 -3.54 -11.66 5.43
CA ASP A 58 -2.32 -10.88 5.55
C ASP A 58 -1.91 -10.23 4.22
N GLY A 59 -0.99 -9.28 4.31
CA GLY A 59 -0.58 -8.50 3.15
C GLY A 59 0.04 -9.34 2.04
N THR A 60 0.71 -10.43 2.37
CA THR A 60 1.32 -11.29 1.35
C THR A 60 0.28 -12.03 0.54
N GLU A 61 -0.82 -12.45 1.16
CA GLU A 61 -1.93 -13.10 0.45
C GLU A 61 -2.66 -12.09 -0.44
N ILE A 62 -2.86 -10.87 0.03
CA ILE A 62 -3.47 -9.82 -0.78
C ILE A 62 -2.60 -9.53 -2.00
N LEU A 63 -1.29 -9.41 -1.80
CA LEU A 63 -0.34 -9.21 -2.88
C LEU A 63 -0.41 -10.34 -3.90
N ARG A 64 -0.45 -11.58 -3.44
CA ARG A 64 -0.54 -12.75 -4.33
C ARG A 64 -1.78 -12.65 -5.22
N ARG A 65 -2.92 -12.30 -4.64
CA ARG A 65 -4.16 -12.14 -5.40
C ARG A 65 -4.08 -11.01 -6.42
N ILE A 66 -3.43 -9.90 -6.06
CA ILE A 66 -3.21 -8.79 -7.00
C ILE A 66 -2.34 -9.26 -8.17
N ARG A 67 -1.23 -9.97 -7.88
CA ARG A 67 -0.29 -10.43 -8.92
C ARG A 67 -0.90 -11.51 -9.81
N ASP A 68 -1.84 -12.28 -9.30
CA ASP A 68 -2.55 -13.31 -10.08
C ASP A 68 -3.72 -12.74 -10.89
N ASP A 69 -4.12 -11.52 -10.65
CA ASP A 69 -5.25 -10.87 -11.35
C ASP A 69 -4.75 -10.24 -12.65
N SER A 70 -5.38 -10.59 -13.77
CA SER A 70 -4.96 -10.11 -15.08
C SER A 70 -5.07 -8.59 -15.25
N GLU A 71 -5.94 -7.94 -14.48
CA GLU A 71 -6.12 -6.49 -14.54
C GLU A 71 -5.29 -5.73 -13.53
N LEU A 72 -4.82 -6.39 -12.46
CA LEU A 72 -4.14 -5.76 -11.33
C LEU A 72 -2.69 -6.20 -11.18
N HIS A 73 -2.22 -7.15 -11.98
CA HIS A 73 -0.93 -7.81 -11.76
C HIS A 73 0.29 -6.88 -11.72
N ASP A 74 0.22 -5.74 -12.41
CA ASP A 74 1.32 -4.77 -12.48
C ASP A 74 1.14 -3.58 -11.55
N LEU A 75 0.12 -3.61 -10.69
CA LEU A 75 -0.16 -2.52 -9.75
C LEU A 75 0.99 -2.38 -8.75
N PRO A 76 1.58 -1.18 -8.61
CA PRO A 76 2.61 -0.97 -7.58
C PRO A 76 2.03 -1.14 -6.18
N VAL A 77 2.68 -1.96 -5.35
CA VAL A 77 2.26 -2.23 -3.98
C VAL A 77 3.44 -2.01 -3.04
N VAL A 78 3.27 -1.13 -2.08
CA VAL A 78 4.26 -0.82 -1.05
C VAL A 78 3.81 -1.45 0.27
N ALA A 79 4.65 -2.28 0.86
CA ALA A 79 4.36 -2.91 2.14
C ALA A 79 4.52 -1.90 3.28
N LEU A 80 3.58 -1.90 4.21
CA LEU A 80 3.65 -1.09 5.43
C LEU A 80 3.75 -2.06 6.61
N THR A 81 4.85 -2.02 7.36
CA THR A 81 5.16 -3.03 8.36
C THR A 81 5.67 -2.43 9.66
N ALA A 82 5.23 -2.99 10.80
CA ALA A 82 5.77 -2.67 12.12
C ALA A 82 7.06 -3.45 12.40
N HIS A 83 7.42 -4.40 11.54
CA HIS A 83 8.57 -5.28 11.71
C HIS A 83 9.58 -5.06 10.59
N ALA A 84 10.38 -4.02 10.70
CA ALA A 84 11.42 -3.70 9.70
C ALA A 84 12.78 -4.11 10.25
N MET A 85 13.09 -5.38 10.17
CA MET A 85 14.37 -5.93 10.60
C MET A 85 15.34 -6.06 9.43
N VAL A 86 16.62 -6.23 9.74
CA VAL A 86 17.64 -6.47 8.71
C VAL A 86 17.25 -7.71 7.90
N GLY A 87 17.23 -7.56 6.59
CA GLY A 87 16.83 -8.63 5.68
C GLY A 87 15.36 -8.63 5.28
N ASP A 88 14.50 -7.90 5.99
CA ASP A 88 13.07 -7.86 5.68
C ASP A 88 12.80 -7.18 4.33
N ARG A 89 13.59 -6.18 3.97
CA ARG A 89 13.44 -5.51 2.68
C ARG A 89 13.55 -6.51 1.53
N GLU A 90 14.57 -7.35 1.54
CA GLU A 90 14.79 -8.37 0.51
C GLU A 90 13.65 -9.38 0.50
N LYS A 91 13.17 -9.76 1.66
CA LYS A 91 12.04 -10.68 1.80
C LYS A 91 10.78 -10.14 1.13
N TYR A 92 10.44 -8.88 1.40
CA TYR A 92 9.25 -8.28 0.82
C TYR A 92 9.39 -8.04 -0.68
N LEU A 93 10.55 -7.59 -1.13
CA LEU A 93 10.79 -7.42 -2.56
C LEU A 93 10.74 -8.76 -3.29
N ALA A 94 11.30 -9.82 -2.69
CA ALA A 94 11.23 -11.16 -3.27
C ALA A 94 9.81 -11.70 -3.34
N ALA A 95 8.94 -11.29 -2.42
CA ALA A 95 7.53 -11.70 -2.42
C ALA A 95 6.71 -10.98 -3.50
N GLY A 96 7.23 -9.89 -4.08
CA GLY A 96 6.56 -9.15 -5.15
C GLY A 96 6.12 -7.74 -4.79
N PHE A 97 6.45 -7.26 -3.59
CA PHE A 97 6.22 -5.85 -3.24
C PHE A 97 7.23 -4.97 -3.98
N ASN A 98 6.79 -3.78 -4.35
CA ASN A 98 7.66 -2.82 -5.03
C ASN A 98 8.60 -2.10 -4.06
N ASP A 99 8.15 -1.92 -2.82
CA ASP A 99 8.94 -1.24 -1.79
C ASP A 99 8.35 -1.59 -0.42
N TYR A 100 8.96 -1.09 0.66
CA TYR A 100 8.38 -1.22 1.99
C TYR A 100 8.65 0.02 2.81
N ILE A 101 7.76 0.29 3.78
CA ILE A 101 7.85 1.41 4.71
C ILE A 101 7.64 0.89 6.12
N ALA A 102 8.52 1.27 7.04
CA ALA A 102 8.42 0.87 8.44
C ALA A 102 7.43 1.77 9.18
N LYS A 103 6.63 1.18 10.07
CA LYS A 103 5.79 1.92 11.02
C LYS A 103 6.56 2.18 12.30
N PRO A 104 6.27 3.26 13.02
CA PRO A 104 5.41 4.37 12.61
C PRO A 104 6.07 5.24 11.54
N ILE A 105 5.26 5.96 10.76
CA ILE A 105 5.77 6.86 9.74
C ILE A 105 6.21 8.15 10.44
N LEU A 106 7.52 8.29 10.64
CA LEU A 106 8.09 9.44 11.36
C LEU A 106 8.53 10.56 10.41
N ASP A 107 8.70 10.24 9.13
CA ASP A 107 9.13 11.18 8.11
C ASP A 107 8.19 11.07 6.91
N MET A 108 7.41 12.11 6.68
CA MET A 108 6.46 12.17 5.56
C MET A 108 7.15 12.00 4.21
N ASN A 109 8.41 12.42 4.10
CA ASN A 109 9.16 12.33 2.84
C ASN A 109 9.39 10.88 2.40
N ILE A 110 9.44 9.94 3.32
CA ILE A 110 9.57 8.51 2.99
C ILE A 110 8.34 8.07 2.18
N LEU A 111 7.16 8.50 2.59
CA LEU A 111 5.91 8.16 1.92
C LEU A 111 5.82 8.84 0.54
N PHE A 112 6.10 10.14 0.47
CA PHE A 112 6.09 10.86 -0.79
C PHE A 112 7.12 10.32 -1.78
N SER A 113 8.32 9.98 -1.29
CA SER A 113 9.39 9.44 -2.15
C SER A 113 8.99 8.08 -2.74
N ALA A 114 8.36 7.21 -1.96
CA ALA A 114 7.91 5.91 -2.45
C ALA A 114 6.84 6.09 -3.54
N ILE A 115 5.88 6.99 -3.32
CA ILE A 115 4.84 7.24 -4.32
C ILE A 115 5.42 7.82 -5.59
N GLN A 116 6.34 8.78 -5.49
CA GLN A 116 6.97 9.38 -6.68
C GLN A 116 7.80 8.36 -7.45
N ARG A 117 8.44 7.43 -6.76
CA ARG A 117 9.26 6.40 -7.41
C ARG A 117 8.41 5.41 -8.20
N TRP A 118 7.28 4.97 -7.64
CA TRP A 118 6.49 3.86 -8.21
C TRP A 118 5.25 4.31 -8.94
N ALA A 119 4.76 5.53 -8.69
CA ALA A 119 3.60 6.11 -9.37
C ALA A 119 3.88 7.58 -9.67
N PRO A 120 4.87 7.88 -10.52
CA PRO A 120 5.25 9.27 -10.81
C PRO A 120 4.15 10.02 -11.57
N GLY A 121 4.19 11.34 -11.46
CA GLY A 121 3.23 12.21 -12.13
C GLY A 121 2.21 12.80 -11.16
N THR A 122 1.22 13.45 -11.72
CA THR A 122 0.20 14.17 -10.94
C THR A 122 -1.21 13.68 -11.22
#